data_fad7772fb1f719e74f4f8e34788b31f1
#
_entry.id   fad7772fb1f719e74f4f8e34788b31f1
#
_cell.length_a   1.000
_cell.length_b   1.000
_cell.length_c   1.000
_cell.angle_alpha   90.00
_cell.angle_beta   90.00
_cell.angle_gamma   90.00
#
_symmetry.space_group_name_H-M   'P 1'
#
loop_
_entity.id
_entity.type
_entity.pdbx_description
1 polymer ?
#
loop_
_entity_poly.entity_id
_entity_poly.type
_entity_poly.pdbx_seq_one_letter_code
_entity_poly.pdbx_strand_id
1 'polypeptide(L)'
;MKIHSIKQPMTFALFKQTPDDFIVTEKIDIDFNHKGEHLWIYLKKVNLNSLFVARLLAKWANIAISDIGYSGLKDRNAKTYQWFSLRIPKKQKPDIDFDNFISKQNLNAGELVCILNYIWHNKKLNRGTHKYNHFTICLKKVIGDKEKINHRLQKIKEIGVPNYFGKQRFGRDGANIEKTYQFFEDILKSNKSYKPHKKDREKHSLYISVAKSLIFNAILEEREQSDNWQTLILGDVFNLDGSHSIFTANIDSTIYQRLHIHDIHIASILFGIGERKSSLLARQIEDKILNAPQFINLAEGLLKINSQLSWRSLRLLPQKMTWDWKEEDTLMLSFILPAGSFATSILSAFCENIIENQRIID
;
A
#
# COMPACT_ATOMS: atom_id res chain seq x y z
N MET A 1 -15.05 -4.36 13.65
CA MET A 1 -13.62 -4.07 13.79
C MET A 1 -13.47 -2.60 14.17
N LYS A 2 -13.26 -2.31 15.45
CA LYS A 2 -13.05 -0.94 15.95
C LYS A 2 -11.54 -0.67 15.81
N ILE A 3 -11.16 0.05 14.78
CA ILE A 3 -9.81 0.61 14.67
C ILE A 3 -9.80 1.84 15.58
N HIS A 4 -9.03 1.75 16.65
CA HIS A 4 -8.78 2.76 17.69
C HIS A 4 -9.87 2.97 18.76
N SER A 5 -9.53 2.56 19.99
CA SER A 5 -10.29 2.87 21.21
C SER A 5 -10.09 4.32 21.71
N ILE A 6 -9.19 5.09 21.10
CA ILE A 6 -8.88 6.47 21.51
C ILE A 6 -9.61 7.44 20.57
N LYS A 7 -10.42 8.35 21.16
CA LYS A 7 -11.08 9.44 20.44
C LYS A 7 -10.06 10.27 19.67
N GLN A 8 -10.23 10.36 18.35
CA GLN A 8 -9.30 11.10 17.50
C GLN A 8 -9.48 12.61 17.70
N PRO A 9 -8.41 13.40 17.65
CA PRO A 9 -8.47 14.85 17.87
C PRO A 9 -9.18 15.60 16.73
N MET A 10 -9.26 15.01 15.54
CA MET A 10 -10.01 15.51 14.39
C MET A 10 -11.26 14.64 14.22
N THR A 11 -12.42 15.23 14.28
CA THR A 11 -13.70 14.52 14.17
C THR A 11 -14.16 14.39 12.72
N PHE A 12 -13.76 15.33 11.87
CA PHE A 12 -14.20 15.38 10.46
C PHE A 12 -13.19 16.09 9.57
N ALA A 13 -13.06 15.62 8.32
CA ALA A 13 -12.40 16.33 7.23
C ALA A 13 -12.91 15.89 5.85
N LEU A 14 -12.90 16.80 4.88
CA LEU A 14 -13.09 16.48 3.48
C LEU A 14 -11.73 16.14 2.84
N PHE A 15 -11.70 15.05 2.09
CA PHE A 15 -10.51 14.52 1.40
C PHE A 15 -10.79 14.26 -0.08
N LYS A 16 -9.82 14.52 -0.95
CA LYS A 16 -9.94 14.31 -2.41
C LYS A 16 -11.13 15.05 -3.04
N GLN A 17 -11.42 16.28 -2.61
CA GLN A 17 -12.46 17.09 -3.22
C GLN A 17 -12.08 17.49 -4.64
N THR A 18 -10.79 17.72 -4.87
CA THR A 18 -10.17 17.91 -6.17
C THR A 18 -8.96 16.98 -6.32
N PRO A 19 -8.48 16.71 -7.54
CA PRO A 19 -7.25 15.94 -7.73
C PRO A 19 -6.00 16.56 -7.09
N ASP A 20 -6.00 17.88 -6.88
CA ASP A 20 -4.91 18.58 -6.20
C ASP A 20 -4.87 18.38 -4.70
N ASP A 21 -5.97 17.90 -4.10
CA ASP A 21 -6.03 17.56 -2.69
C ASP A 21 -5.34 16.23 -2.38
N PHE A 22 -5.00 15.44 -3.40
CA PHE A 22 -4.30 14.17 -3.24
C PHE A 22 -3.26 13.95 -4.34
N ILE A 23 -2.03 14.29 -4.02
CA ILE A 23 -0.90 14.15 -4.94
C ILE A 23 -0.03 12.98 -4.48
N VAL A 24 0.30 12.10 -5.42
CA VAL A 24 1.18 10.94 -5.17
C VAL A 24 2.32 10.94 -6.17
N THR A 25 3.54 11.02 -5.66
CA THR A 25 4.77 10.97 -6.47
C THR A 25 5.53 9.68 -6.18
N GLU A 26 5.66 8.84 -7.20
CA GLU A 26 6.47 7.62 -7.12
C GLU A 26 7.95 7.96 -7.00
N LYS A 27 8.63 7.35 -6.04
CA LYS A 27 10.07 7.48 -5.84
C LYS A 27 10.76 6.18 -6.21
N ILE A 28 11.62 6.26 -7.21
CA ILE A 28 12.46 5.16 -7.70
C ILE A 28 13.91 5.49 -7.36
N ASP A 29 14.61 4.48 -6.90
CA ASP A 29 16.05 4.52 -6.62
C ASP A 29 16.73 3.58 -7.64
N ILE A 30 16.96 4.10 -8.85
CA ILE A 30 17.57 3.37 -9.96
C ILE A 30 18.54 4.28 -10.69
N ASP A 31 19.74 3.76 -10.89
CA ASP A 31 20.73 4.37 -11.77
C ASP A 31 20.38 4.01 -13.23
N PHE A 32 19.94 5.00 -13.98
CA PHE A 32 19.64 4.82 -15.39
C PHE A 32 20.91 4.73 -16.22
N ASN A 33 21.03 3.67 -17.04
CA ASN A 33 22.22 3.43 -17.84
C ASN A 33 22.16 4.01 -19.27
N HIS A 34 21.05 4.66 -19.64
CA HIS A 34 20.83 5.28 -20.97
C HIS A 34 20.97 4.32 -22.16
N LYS A 35 20.90 3.01 -21.92
CA LYS A 35 21.09 1.92 -22.91
C LYS A 35 19.89 0.98 -22.87
N GLY A 36 19.82 0.08 -23.89
CA GLY A 36 18.78 -0.95 -23.92
C GLY A 36 17.54 -0.54 -24.72
N GLU A 37 16.53 -1.38 -24.71
CA GLU A 37 15.31 -1.28 -25.52
C GLU A 37 14.08 -0.84 -24.75
N HIS A 38 14.22 -0.51 -23.47
CA HIS A 38 13.12 -0.02 -22.64
C HIS A 38 13.17 1.51 -22.53
N LEU A 39 12.17 2.16 -23.10
CA LEU A 39 11.95 3.61 -22.92
C LEU A 39 11.18 3.79 -21.61
N TRP A 40 11.85 4.27 -20.58
CA TRP A 40 11.21 4.66 -19.33
C TRP A 40 10.66 6.07 -19.44
N ILE A 41 9.39 6.22 -19.06
CA ILE A 41 8.64 7.48 -19.18
C ILE A 41 8.15 7.87 -17.79
N TYR A 42 8.53 9.05 -17.34
CA TYR A 42 7.97 9.68 -16.16
C TYR A 42 6.83 10.60 -16.60
N LEU A 43 5.64 10.34 -16.10
CA LEU A 43 4.46 11.09 -16.50
C LEU A 43 3.65 11.56 -15.30
N LYS A 44 2.89 12.64 -15.54
CA LYS A 44 1.82 13.13 -14.69
C LYS A 44 0.50 12.63 -15.25
N LYS A 45 -0.37 12.09 -14.40
CA LYS A 45 -1.76 11.79 -14.74
C LYS A 45 -2.71 12.39 -13.70
N VAL A 46 -3.88 12.78 -14.12
CA VAL A 46 -4.96 13.34 -13.28
C VAL A 46 -6.25 12.59 -13.62
N ASN A 47 -6.95 12.10 -12.61
CA ASN A 47 -8.23 11.39 -12.73
C ASN A 47 -8.21 10.13 -13.63
N LEU A 48 -7.05 9.56 -13.91
CA LEU A 48 -6.86 8.36 -14.73
C LEU A 48 -6.28 7.21 -13.89
N ASN A 49 -6.70 5.97 -14.15
CA ASN A 49 -6.04 4.81 -13.54
C ASN A 49 -4.79 4.40 -14.33
N SER A 50 -3.84 3.74 -13.65
CA SER A 50 -2.56 3.34 -14.26
C SER A 50 -2.73 2.36 -15.42
N LEU A 51 -3.73 1.47 -15.39
CA LEU A 51 -3.97 0.51 -16.47
C LEU A 51 -4.48 1.19 -17.75
N PHE A 52 -5.35 2.19 -17.61
CA PHE A 52 -5.82 2.99 -18.74
C PHE A 52 -4.65 3.72 -19.40
N VAL A 53 -3.79 4.37 -18.60
CA VAL A 53 -2.58 5.06 -19.12
C VAL A 53 -1.63 4.07 -19.80
N ALA A 54 -1.44 2.86 -19.24
CA ALA A 54 -0.64 1.82 -19.89
C ALA A 54 -1.20 1.44 -21.28
N ARG A 55 -2.53 1.36 -21.44
CA ARG A 55 -3.17 1.12 -22.75
C ARG A 55 -2.97 2.28 -23.72
N LEU A 56 -3.05 3.52 -23.26
CA LEU A 56 -2.74 4.70 -24.08
C LEU A 56 -1.29 4.69 -24.58
N LEU A 57 -0.34 4.39 -23.68
CA LEU A 57 1.08 4.29 -24.03
C LEU A 57 1.35 3.15 -25.02
N ALA A 58 0.70 1.99 -24.84
CA ALA A 58 0.81 0.87 -25.77
C ALA A 58 0.30 1.24 -27.17
N LYS A 59 -0.85 1.94 -27.25
CA LYS A 59 -1.43 2.43 -28.49
C LYS A 59 -0.54 3.47 -29.17
N TRP A 60 -0.02 4.44 -28.39
CA TRP A 60 0.87 5.48 -28.89
C TRP A 60 2.17 4.90 -29.47
N ALA A 61 2.78 3.95 -28.78
CA ALA A 61 4.03 3.31 -29.21
C ALA A 61 3.83 2.16 -30.19
N ASN A 62 2.58 1.80 -30.54
CA ASN A 62 2.22 0.67 -31.38
C ASN A 62 2.88 -0.65 -30.92
N ILE A 63 2.79 -0.95 -29.61
CA ILE A 63 3.33 -2.17 -28.98
C ILE A 63 2.25 -2.92 -28.22
N ALA A 64 2.53 -4.17 -27.87
CA ALA A 64 1.61 -4.95 -27.04
C ALA A 64 1.53 -4.39 -25.61
N ILE A 65 0.37 -4.46 -24.97
CA ILE A 65 0.19 -4.05 -23.58
C ILE A 65 1.12 -4.83 -22.62
N SER A 66 1.48 -6.06 -22.97
CA SER A 66 2.46 -6.88 -22.23
C SER A 66 3.87 -6.29 -22.23
N ASP A 67 4.20 -5.40 -23.17
CA ASP A 67 5.50 -4.72 -23.26
C ASP A 67 5.55 -3.44 -22.42
N ILE A 68 4.41 -3.03 -21.86
CA ILE A 68 4.37 -1.96 -20.87
C ILE A 68 4.70 -2.50 -19.49
N GLY A 69 5.60 -1.82 -18.78
CA GLY A 69 5.92 -2.06 -17.38
C GLY A 69 5.53 -0.87 -16.51
N TYR A 70 5.08 -1.14 -15.29
CA TYR A 70 4.88 -0.14 -14.24
C TYR A 70 5.02 -0.79 -12.87
N SER A 71 5.47 -0.01 -11.89
CA SER A 71 5.84 -0.56 -10.58
C SER A 71 4.64 -0.87 -9.67
N GLY A 72 3.53 -0.15 -9.82
CA GLY A 72 2.32 -0.35 -9.04
C GLY A 72 1.14 0.43 -9.60
N LEU A 73 -0.04 0.16 -9.10
CA LEU A 73 -1.23 0.95 -9.43
C LEU A 73 -1.25 2.23 -8.60
N LYS A 74 -1.73 3.32 -9.17
CA LYS A 74 -1.99 4.59 -8.49
C LYS A 74 -3.47 4.94 -8.60
N ASP A 75 -3.97 5.58 -7.56
CA ASP A 75 -5.36 6.01 -7.49
C ASP A 75 -5.80 6.78 -8.75
N ARG A 76 -7.08 6.57 -9.12
CA ARG A 76 -7.70 7.32 -10.21
C ARG A 76 -7.99 8.74 -9.79
N ASN A 77 -8.68 8.93 -8.66
CA ASN A 77 -9.08 10.25 -8.14
C ASN A 77 -7.89 10.92 -7.43
N ALA A 78 -6.89 11.32 -8.20
CA ALA A 78 -5.64 11.87 -7.71
C ALA A 78 -4.86 12.56 -8.84
N LYS A 79 -3.95 13.44 -8.47
CA LYS A 79 -2.83 13.87 -9.32
C LYS A 79 -1.64 12.98 -9.00
N THR A 80 -1.15 12.20 -9.95
CA THR A 80 -0.07 11.25 -9.69
C THR A 80 1.07 11.38 -10.68
N TYR A 81 2.27 11.19 -10.17
CA TYR A 81 3.51 11.18 -10.91
C TYR A 81 4.09 9.77 -10.85
N GLN A 82 4.20 9.11 -12.00
CA GLN A 82 4.51 7.68 -12.07
C GLN A 82 5.44 7.35 -13.23
N TRP A 83 6.27 6.32 -13.05
CA TRP A 83 7.08 5.75 -14.10
C TRP A 83 6.37 4.61 -14.84
N PHE A 84 6.57 4.56 -16.14
CA PHE A 84 6.24 3.44 -17.02
C PHE A 84 7.46 3.09 -17.86
N SER A 85 7.58 1.83 -18.29
CA SER A 85 8.58 1.42 -19.26
C SER A 85 7.90 0.79 -20.47
N LEU A 86 8.34 1.16 -21.66
CA LEU A 86 7.88 0.66 -22.94
C LEU A 86 9.01 -0.13 -23.59
N ARG A 87 8.79 -1.39 -23.92
CA ARG A 87 9.77 -2.16 -24.68
C ARG A 87 9.67 -1.80 -26.16
N ILE A 88 10.68 -1.12 -26.68
CA ILE A 88 10.75 -0.68 -28.08
C ILE A 88 12.02 -1.30 -28.69
N PRO A 89 11.97 -2.47 -29.38
CA PRO A 89 13.13 -3.24 -29.81
C PRO A 89 13.89 -2.35 -30.75
N LYS A 90 13.89 -1.66 -31.53
CA LYS A 90 14.76 -0.89 -32.44
C LYS A 90 15.16 0.48 -31.88
N LYS A 91 14.79 0.80 -30.65
CA LYS A 91 14.96 2.12 -30.02
C LYS A 91 14.36 3.29 -30.84
N GLN A 92 13.43 3.00 -31.70
CA GLN A 92 12.77 4.00 -32.53
C GLN A 92 11.61 4.58 -31.70
N LYS A 93 11.71 5.85 -31.32
CA LYS A 93 10.62 6.54 -30.65
C LYS A 93 9.38 6.58 -31.56
N PRO A 94 8.16 6.64 -30.99
CA PRO A 94 6.95 6.86 -31.78
C PRO A 94 7.06 8.11 -32.62
N ASP A 95 6.62 8.03 -33.87
CA ASP A 95 6.71 9.15 -34.84
C ASP A 95 5.80 10.32 -34.46
N ILE A 96 4.71 10.03 -33.76
CA ILE A 96 3.74 11.06 -33.35
C ILE A 96 4.12 11.50 -31.93
N ASP A 97 4.23 12.82 -31.74
CA ASP A 97 4.39 13.42 -30.43
C ASP A 97 3.25 12.99 -29.49
N PHE A 98 3.56 12.77 -28.20
CA PHE A 98 2.59 12.24 -27.24
C PHE A 98 1.41 13.18 -27.01
N ASP A 99 1.64 14.49 -26.93
CA ASP A 99 0.57 15.46 -26.71
C ASP A 99 -0.36 15.55 -27.93
N ASN A 100 0.19 15.46 -29.14
CA ASN A 100 -0.58 15.35 -30.38
C ASN A 100 -1.35 14.03 -30.48
N PHE A 101 -0.83 12.94 -29.92
CA PHE A 101 -1.58 11.68 -29.81
C PHE A 101 -2.72 11.82 -28.81
N ILE A 102 -2.46 12.36 -27.61
CA ILE A 102 -3.46 12.51 -26.55
C ILE A 102 -4.60 13.45 -26.95
N SER A 103 -4.32 14.54 -27.68
CA SER A 103 -5.36 15.47 -28.17
C SER A 103 -6.44 14.79 -29.04
N LYS A 104 -6.10 13.63 -29.65
CA LYS A 104 -7.00 12.83 -30.47
C LYS A 104 -7.70 11.71 -29.68
N GLN A 105 -7.44 11.57 -28.36
CA GLN A 105 -8.11 10.60 -27.51
C GLN A 105 -9.28 11.27 -26.79
N ASN A 106 -10.38 10.51 -26.62
CA ASN A 106 -11.55 10.98 -25.87
C ASN A 106 -11.29 10.87 -24.37
N LEU A 107 -10.60 11.85 -23.81
CA LEU A 107 -10.48 12.01 -22.36
C LEU A 107 -11.68 12.81 -21.83
N ASN A 108 -12.17 12.43 -20.65
CA ASN A 108 -13.24 13.17 -20.00
C ASN A 108 -12.75 14.50 -19.43
N ALA A 109 -13.67 15.42 -19.18
CA ALA A 109 -13.34 16.68 -18.54
C ALA A 109 -12.60 16.47 -17.21
N GLY A 110 -11.47 17.14 -17.05
CA GLY A 110 -10.60 17.00 -15.87
C GLY A 110 -9.70 15.76 -15.84
N GLU A 111 -9.71 14.92 -16.89
CA GLU A 111 -8.69 13.89 -17.10
C GLU A 111 -7.50 14.49 -17.88
N LEU A 112 -6.29 14.12 -17.43
CA LEU A 112 -5.05 14.60 -18.08
C LEU A 112 -3.96 13.55 -17.97
N VAL A 113 -3.16 13.41 -19.00
CA VAL A 113 -1.89 12.69 -18.98
C VAL A 113 -0.87 13.43 -19.82
N CYS A 114 0.32 13.68 -19.29
CA CYS A 114 1.43 14.28 -20.02
C CYS A 114 2.77 13.65 -19.62
N ILE A 115 3.67 13.53 -20.56
CA ILE A 115 5.04 13.05 -20.34
C ILE A 115 5.89 14.21 -19.81
N LEU A 116 6.58 13.98 -18.71
CA LEU A 116 7.49 14.95 -18.10
C LEU A 116 8.95 14.67 -18.44
N ASN A 117 9.30 13.39 -18.54
CA ASN A 117 10.66 12.98 -18.85
C ASN A 117 10.64 11.56 -19.43
N TYR A 118 11.69 11.21 -20.17
CA TYR A 118 11.92 9.84 -20.66
C TYR A 118 13.41 9.52 -20.70
N ILE A 119 13.74 8.25 -20.40
CA ILE A 119 15.11 7.77 -20.33
C ILE A 119 15.16 6.34 -20.86
N TRP A 120 16.17 6.01 -21.70
CA TRP A 120 16.41 4.63 -22.11
C TRP A 120 17.05 3.82 -20.98
N HIS A 121 16.62 2.58 -20.84
CA HIS A 121 17.15 1.65 -19.83
C HIS A 121 17.15 0.21 -20.38
N ASN A 122 18.02 -0.63 -19.83
CA ASN A 122 18.17 -2.01 -20.28
C ASN A 122 17.19 -3.00 -19.66
N LYS A 123 16.41 -2.58 -18.65
CA LYS A 123 15.46 -3.43 -17.93
C LYS A 123 14.04 -2.87 -18.00
N LYS A 124 13.09 -3.80 -18.05
CA LYS A 124 11.66 -3.49 -17.88
C LYS A 124 11.39 -3.06 -16.44
N LEU A 125 10.52 -2.08 -16.27
CA LEU A 125 9.98 -1.73 -14.96
C LEU A 125 8.98 -2.80 -14.50
N ASN A 126 9.32 -3.50 -13.42
CA ASN A 126 8.50 -4.56 -12.86
C ASN A 126 7.67 -4.06 -11.68
N ARG A 127 6.63 -4.81 -11.34
CA ARG A 127 5.85 -4.53 -10.12
C ARG A 127 6.73 -4.61 -8.88
N GLY A 128 6.55 -3.67 -7.95
CA GLY A 128 7.32 -3.60 -6.71
C GLY A 128 8.72 -2.99 -6.84
N THR A 129 9.09 -2.45 -8.00
CA THR A 129 10.42 -1.82 -8.20
C THR A 129 10.57 -0.51 -7.42
N HIS A 130 9.50 0.30 -7.31
CA HIS A 130 9.58 1.54 -6.53
C HIS A 130 9.62 1.22 -5.03
N LYS A 131 10.43 1.95 -4.30
CA LYS A 131 10.59 1.77 -2.86
C LYS A 131 9.58 2.58 -2.05
N TYR A 132 9.25 3.78 -2.53
CA TYR A 132 8.47 4.76 -1.76
C TYR A 132 7.48 5.52 -2.64
N ASN A 133 6.43 6.02 -1.98
CA ASN A 133 5.53 7.04 -2.53
C ASN A 133 5.57 8.27 -1.63
N HIS A 134 5.74 9.44 -2.23
CA HIS A 134 5.59 10.71 -1.55
C HIS A 134 4.15 11.19 -1.72
N PHE A 135 3.49 11.45 -0.62
CA PHE A 135 2.12 11.94 -0.54
C PHE A 135 2.11 13.41 -0.17
N THR A 136 1.32 14.21 -0.89
CA THR A 136 0.91 15.55 -0.48
C THR A 136 -0.61 15.55 -0.43
N ILE A 137 -1.18 15.87 0.74
CA ILE A 137 -2.59 15.71 1.04
C ILE A 137 -3.13 17.04 1.57
N CYS A 138 -4.25 17.49 1.02
CA CYS A 138 -5.01 18.61 1.52
C CYS A 138 -6.31 18.09 2.16
N LEU A 139 -6.48 18.34 3.45
CA LEU A 139 -7.72 18.12 4.18
C LEU A 139 -8.43 19.45 4.36
N LYS A 140 -9.69 19.52 3.93
CA LYS A 140 -10.51 20.72 3.98
C LYS A 140 -11.68 20.54 4.96
N LYS A 141 -12.23 21.66 5.44
CA LYS A 141 -13.33 21.68 6.44
C LYS A 141 -13.01 20.81 7.65
N VAL A 142 -11.78 20.94 8.13
CA VAL A 142 -11.30 20.22 9.31
C VAL A 142 -12.08 20.67 10.54
N ILE A 143 -12.65 19.71 11.25
CA ILE A 143 -13.32 19.93 12.55
C ILE A 143 -12.52 19.20 13.63
N GLY A 144 -12.01 19.96 14.60
CA GLY A 144 -11.21 19.43 15.70
C GLY A 144 -10.39 20.50 16.40
N ASP A 145 -9.71 20.10 17.45
CA ASP A 145 -8.80 20.95 18.22
C ASP A 145 -7.42 20.97 17.56
N LYS A 146 -7.00 22.11 17.03
CA LYS A 146 -5.73 22.24 16.29
C LYS A 146 -4.50 21.84 17.11
N GLU A 147 -4.47 22.21 18.39
CA GLU A 147 -3.34 21.88 19.26
C GLU A 147 -3.25 20.37 19.48
N LYS A 148 -4.39 19.73 19.75
CA LYS A 148 -4.45 18.26 19.88
C LYS A 148 -4.13 17.54 18.57
N ILE A 149 -4.58 18.09 17.43
CA ILE A 149 -4.23 17.56 16.10
C ILE A 149 -2.72 17.66 15.89
N ASN A 150 -2.12 18.83 16.12
CA ASN A 150 -0.67 19.02 15.97
C ASN A 150 0.12 18.09 16.90
N HIS A 151 -0.29 17.94 18.15
CA HIS A 151 0.33 17.02 19.10
C HIS A 151 0.24 15.56 18.61
N ARG A 152 -0.92 15.16 18.07
CA ARG A 152 -1.10 13.81 17.51
C ARG A 152 -0.24 13.60 16.26
N LEU A 153 -0.16 14.57 15.35
CA LEU A 153 0.69 14.52 14.18
C LEU A 153 2.17 14.43 14.55
N GLN A 154 2.59 15.14 15.59
CA GLN A 154 3.95 15.04 16.10
C GLN A 154 4.25 13.63 16.63
N LYS A 155 3.34 13.03 17.40
CA LYS A 155 3.46 11.62 17.83
C LYS A 155 3.54 10.65 16.64
N ILE A 156 2.69 10.84 15.62
CA ILE A 156 2.71 10.01 14.40
C ILE A 156 4.06 10.12 13.68
N LYS A 157 4.61 11.34 13.60
CA LYS A 157 5.93 11.58 13.01
C LYS A 157 7.04 10.86 13.77
N GLU A 158 6.98 10.82 15.09
CA GLU A 158 8.00 10.24 15.96
C GLU A 158 7.94 8.73 16.06
N ILE A 159 6.76 8.18 16.26
CA ILE A 159 6.58 6.75 16.57
C ILE A 159 5.83 5.95 15.51
N GLY A 160 5.27 6.62 14.50
CA GLY A 160 4.45 5.99 13.48
C GLY A 160 3.04 5.64 13.94
N VAL A 161 2.39 4.77 13.18
CA VAL A 161 1.04 4.26 13.43
C VAL A 161 0.99 2.74 13.29
N PRO A 162 0.01 2.05 13.89
CA PRO A 162 -0.24 0.64 13.61
C PRO A 162 -0.47 0.41 12.11
N ASN A 163 0.24 -0.57 11.53
CA ASN A 163 0.32 -0.80 10.09
C ASN A 163 -0.82 -1.68 9.56
N TYR A 164 -2.06 -1.35 9.90
CA TYR A 164 -3.23 -2.06 9.44
C TYR A 164 -3.37 -2.06 7.92
N PHE A 165 -3.89 -3.16 7.37
CA PHE A 165 -4.48 -3.13 6.04
C PHE A 165 -5.81 -2.39 6.11
N GLY A 166 -5.93 -1.31 5.34
CA GLY A 166 -7.11 -0.45 5.33
C GLY A 166 -8.31 -1.04 4.58
N LYS A 167 -9.46 -0.37 4.69
CA LYS A 167 -10.75 -0.78 4.10
C LYS A 167 -10.68 -1.12 2.60
N GLN A 168 -9.85 -0.43 1.83
CA GLN A 168 -9.67 -0.70 0.39
C GLN A 168 -9.25 -2.13 0.08
N ARG A 169 -8.47 -2.79 0.99
CA ARG A 169 -8.08 -4.20 0.86
C ARG A 169 -9.28 -5.12 0.88
N PHE A 170 -10.28 -4.78 1.65
CA PHE A 170 -11.45 -5.61 1.90
C PHE A 170 -12.61 -5.34 0.95
N GLY A 171 -12.45 -4.39 0.00
CA GLY A 171 -13.48 -4.00 -0.95
C GLY A 171 -14.50 -3.02 -0.37
N ARG A 172 -15.42 -2.55 -1.23
CA ARG A 172 -16.50 -1.69 -0.76
C ARG A 172 -17.34 -2.45 0.28
N ASP A 173 -17.55 -1.84 1.43
CA ASP A 173 -18.33 -2.41 2.56
C ASP A 173 -17.89 -3.80 3.02
N GLY A 174 -16.60 -4.15 2.77
CA GLY A 174 -16.07 -5.45 3.16
C GLY A 174 -16.46 -6.62 2.23
N ALA A 175 -17.01 -6.34 1.04
CA ALA A 175 -17.52 -7.37 0.13
C ALA A 175 -16.51 -8.47 -0.27
N ASN A 176 -15.21 -8.22 -0.13
CA ASN A 176 -14.20 -9.25 -0.38
C ASN A 176 -14.00 -10.19 0.81
N ILE A 177 -14.44 -9.82 2.02
CA ILE A 177 -14.28 -10.64 3.24
C ILE A 177 -15.13 -11.89 3.11
N GLU A 178 -16.44 -11.74 2.90
CA GLU A 178 -17.37 -12.86 2.76
C GLU A 178 -16.98 -13.81 1.62
N LYS A 179 -16.64 -13.23 0.45
CA LYS A 179 -16.15 -14.01 -0.69
C LYS A 179 -14.86 -14.78 -0.40
N THR A 180 -14.01 -14.23 0.47
CA THR A 180 -12.77 -14.90 0.92
C THR A 180 -13.09 -16.08 1.82
N TYR A 181 -13.99 -15.94 2.78
CA TYR A 181 -14.43 -17.06 3.62
C TYR A 181 -15.03 -18.18 2.77
N GLN A 182 -15.97 -17.85 1.87
CA GLN A 182 -16.57 -18.84 0.98
C GLN A 182 -15.52 -19.55 0.12
N PHE A 183 -14.57 -18.80 -0.46
CA PHE A 183 -13.48 -19.38 -1.24
C PHE A 183 -12.66 -20.40 -0.45
N PHE A 184 -12.31 -20.11 0.82
CA PHE A 184 -11.54 -21.03 1.64
C PHE A 184 -12.36 -22.21 2.14
N GLU A 185 -13.65 -22.04 2.41
CA GLU A 185 -14.56 -23.18 2.67
C GLU A 185 -14.60 -24.15 1.49
N ASP A 186 -14.76 -23.64 0.27
CA ASP A 186 -14.78 -24.47 -0.96
C ASP A 186 -13.44 -25.20 -1.15
N ILE A 187 -12.32 -24.53 -0.87
CA ILE A 187 -10.99 -25.16 -0.87
C ILE A 187 -10.90 -26.29 0.16
N LEU A 188 -11.37 -26.08 1.39
CA LEU A 188 -11.29 -27.08 2.45
C LEU A 188 -12.18 -28.29 2.18
N LYS A 189 -13.39 -28.08 1.64
CA LYS A 189 -14.32 -29.17 1.24
C LYS A 189 -13.82 -29.99 0.04
N SER A 190 -12.96 -29.40 -0.80
CA SER A 190 -12.46 -30.06 -2.00
C SER A 190 -11.34 -31.07 -1.68
N ASN A 191 -11.45 -32.30 -2.16
CA ASN A 191 -10.37 -33.30 -2.10
C ASN A 191 -9.28 -33.11 -3.19
N LYS A 192 -9.45 -32.11 -4.08
CA LYS A 192 -8.52 -31.88 -5.19
C LYS A 192 -7.39 -30.93 -4.78
N SER A 193 -6.21 -31.14 -5.36
CA SER A 193 -5.11 -30.17 -5.26
C SER A 193 -5.52 -28.84 -5.90
N TYR A 194 -5.20 -27.74 -5.21
CA TYR A 194 -5.53 -26.40 -5.67
C TYR A 194 -4.72 -26.02 -6.93
N LYS A 195 -5.41 -25.83 -8.05
CA LYS A 195 -4.82 -25.34 -9.31
C LYS A 195 -5.76 -24.31 -9.94
N PRO A 196 -5.49 -22.99 -9.79
CA PRO A 196 -6.39 -21.95 -10.32
C PRO A 196 -6.33 -21.92 -11.85
N HIS A 197 -7.49 -21.83 -12.51
CA HIS A 197 -7.56 -21.52 -13.94
C HIS A 197 -6.95 -20.13 -14.20
N LYS A 198 -6.36 -19.94 -15.39
CA LYS A 198 -5.72 -18.68 -15.76
C LYS A 198 -6.62 -17.44 -15.57
N LYS A 199 -7.92 -17.59 -15.90
CA LYS A 199 -8.94 -16.53 -15.74
C LYS A 199 -9.24 -16.15 -14.28
N ASP A 200 -9.06 -17.09 -13.33
CA ASP A 200 -9.42 -16.92 -11.93
C ASP A 200 -8.22 -16.51 -11.06
N ARG A 201 -7.00 -16.51 -11.61
CA ARG A 201 -5.76 -16.25 -10.85
C ARG A 201 -5.76 -14.90 -10.13
N GLU A 202 -6.21 -13.84 -10.79
CA GLU A 202 -6.24 -12.50 -10.16
C GLU A 202 -7.25 -12.45 -9.00
N LYS A 203 -8.45 -13.04 -9.21
CA LYS A 203 -9.49 -13.13 -8.20
C LYS A 203 -9.03 -13.95 -6.99
N HIS A 204 -8.44 -15.13 -7.22
CA HIS A 204 -7.94 -15.98 -6.15
C HIS A 204 -6.74 -15.33 -5.41
N SER A 205 -5.85 -14.65 -6.13
CA SER A 205 -4.76 -13.86 -5.52
C SER A 205 -5.29 -12.78 -4.60
N LEU A 206 -6.41 -12.13 -4.96
CA LEU A 206 -7.06 -11.15 -4.10
C LEU A 206 -7.56 -11.81 -2.81
N TYR A 207 -8.27 -12.94 -2.89
CA TYR A 207 -8.81 -13.65 -1.71
C TYR A 207 -7.70 -14.14 -0.78
N ILE A 208 -6.61 -14.69 -1.33
CA ILE A 208 -5.42 -15.08 -0.56
C ILE A 208 -4.85 -13.87 0.17
N SER A 209 -4.72 -12.75 -0.51
CA SER A 209 -4.23 -11.51 0.08
C SER A 209 -5.15 -10.96 1.18
N VAL A 210 -6.48 -11.04 1.00
CA VAL A 210 -7.48 -10.64 2.00
C VAL A 210 -7.37 -11.50 3.24
N ALA A 211 -7.29 -12.84 3.11
CA ALA A 211 -7.14 -13.75 4.25
C ALA A 211 -5.90 -13.44 5.08
N LYS A 212 -4.74 -13.28 4.43
CA LYS A 212 -3.50 -12.88 5.11
C LYS A 212 -3.63 -11.54 5.83
N SER A 213 -4.33 -10.59 5.20
CA SER A 213 -4.55 -9.25 5.78
C SER A 213 -5.47 -9.28 6.99
N LEU A 214 -6.50 -10.13 6.98
CA LEU A 214 -7.41 -10.33 8.12
C LEU A 214 -6.66 -10.90 9.34
N ILE A 215 -5.88 -11.96 9.14
CA ILE A 215 -5.07 -12.59 10.18
C ILE A 215 -4.04 -11.58 10.74
N PHE A 216 -3.30 -10.89 9.86
CA PHE A 216 -2.33 -9.88 10.29
C PHE A 216 -2.97 -8.75 11.11
N ASN A 217 -4.11 -8.23 10.63
CA ASN A 217 -4.82 -7.17 11.33
C ASN A 217 -5.29 -7.64 12.72
N ALA A 218 -5.74 -8.89 12.86
CA ALA A 218 -6.14 -9.45 14.15
C ALA A 218 -4.95 -9.60 15.12
N ILE A 219 -3.79 -10.02 14.64
CA ILE A 219 -2.57 -10.08 15.46
C ILE A 219 -2.17 -8.68 15.90
N LEU A 220 -2.21 -7.70 15.00
CA LEU A 220 -1.88 -6.31 15.32
C LEU A 220 -2.88 -5.70 16.32
N GLU A 221 -4.18 -6.01 16.18
CA GLU A 221 -5.24 -5.58 17.11
C GLU A 221 -5.01 -6.14 18.52
N GLU A 222 -4.66 -7.43 18.66
CA GLU A 222 -4.30 -8.06 19.93
C GLU A 222 -3.07 -7.37 20.58
N ARG A 223 -2.06 -7.03 19.75
CA ARG A 223 -0.86 -6.31 20.18
C ARG A 223 -1.19 -4.88 20.61
N GLU A 224 -2.11 -4.20 19.92
CA GLU A 224 -2.56 -2.84 20.25
C GLU A 224 -3.37 -2.82 21.56
N GLN A 225 -4.29 -3.77 21.74
CA GLN A 225 -5.06 -3.90 22.98
C GLN A 225 -4.20 -4.17 24.21
N SER A 226 -3.08 -4.86 24.01
CA SER A 226 -2.08 -5.15 25.06
C SER A 226 -1.00 -4.07 25.18
N ASP A 227 -1.15 -2.94 24.49
CA ASP A 227 -0.19 -1.81 24.41
C ASP A 227 1.26 -2.25 24.08
N ASN A 228 1.39 -3.28 23.25
CA ASN A 228 2.70 -3.84 22.89
C ASN A 228 2.97 -3.95 21.37
N TRP A 229 2.22 -3.21 20.53
CA TRP A 229 2.45 -3.20 19.08
C TRP A 229 3.76 -2.52 18.67
N GLN A 230 4.33 -1.69 19.53
CA GLN A 230 5.62 -0.99 19.37
C GLN A 230 6.62 -1.30 20.48
N THR A 231 6.22 -2.04 21.50
CA THR A 231 7.04 -2.44 22.63
C THR A 231 7.46 -3.90 22.46
N LEU A 232 8.74 -4.17 22.72
CA LEU A 232 9.31 -5.51 22.59
C LEU A 232 8.68 -6.50 23.55
N ILE A 233 8.35 -7.68 23.03
CA ILE A 233 7.99 -8.85 23.82
C ILE A 233 8.90 -10.03 23.44
N LEU A 234 8.99 -11.00 24.34
CA LEU A 234 9.80 -12.20 24.12
C LEU A 234 9.38 -12.94 22.85
N GLY A 235 10.36 -13.22 22.00
CA GLY A 235 10.16 -13.96 20.76
C GLY A 235 9.76 -13.12 19.55
N ASP A 236 9.85 -11.79 19.64
CA ASP A 236 9.63 -10.89 18.52
C ASP A 236 10.60 -11.14 17.37
N VAL A 237 10.11 -10.87 16.17
CA VAL A 237 10.85 -10.89 14.92
C VAL A 237 11.02 -9.46 14.42
N PHE A 238 12.16 -9.18 13.85
CA PHE A 238 12.53 -7.83 13.40
C PHE A 238 12.64 -7.77 11.88
N ASN A 239 12.14 -6.68 11.33
CA ASN A 239 12.37 -6.28 9.95
C ASN A 239 13.35 -5.10 9.91
N LEU A 240 14.39 -5.19 9.08
CA LEU A 240 15.32 -4.09 8.85
C LEU A 240 14.64 -3.00 8.01
N ASP A 241 14.71 -1.73 8.46
CA ASP A 241 14.08 -0.62 7.75
C ASP A 241 14.53 -0.53 6.28
N GLY A 242 13.62 -0.16 5.41
CA GLY A 242 13.86 -0.04 3.96
C GLY A 242 14.15 -1.35 3.24
N SER A 243 14.05 -2.51 3.91
CA SER A 243 14.32 -3.83 3.32
C SER A 243 13.23 -4.85 3.62
N HIS A 244 13.36 -6.04 3.04
CA HIS A 244 12.53 -7.22 3.36
C HIS A 244 13.28 -8.23 4.25
N SER A 245 14.44 -7.84 4.78
CA SER A 245 15.25 -8.72 5.62
C SER A 245 14.62 -8.90 6.98
N ILE A 246 14.49 -10.16 7.41
CA ILE A 246 13.88 -10.55 8.66
C ILE A 246 14.90 -11.32 9.50
N PHE A 247 15.01 -10.98 10.78
CA PHE A 247 15.89 -11.66 11.73
C PHE A 247 15.27 -11.75 13.12
N THR A 248 15.84 -12.59 13.96
CA THR A 248 15.56 -12.68 15.40
C THR A 248 16.82 -12.34 16.17
N ALA A 249 16.66 -11.80 17.38
CA ALA A 249 17.77 -11.50 18.27
C ALA A 249 17.32 -11.61 19.73
N ASN A 250 18.27 -11.79 20.64
CA ASN A 250 18.02 -11.60 22.05
C ASN A 250 17.73 -10.13 22.31
N ILE A 251 16.75 -9.86 23.17
CA ILE A 251 16.38 -8.50 23.55
C ILE A 251 17.44 -7.96 24.50
N ASP A 252 18.25 -7.04 24.01
CA ASP A 252 19.32 -6.33 24.73
C ASP A 252 19.26 -4.83 24.46
N SER A 253 20.19 -4.08 25.03
CA SER A 253 20.27 -2.63 24.85
C SER A 253 20.47 -2.21 23.39
N THR A 254 21.16 -3.02 22.60
CA THR A 254 21.39 -2.77 21.17
C THR A 254 20.08 -2.84 20.37
N ILE A 255 19.26 -3.86 20.63
CA ILE A 255 17.96 -4.02 20.00
C ILE A 255 17.01 -2.88 20.38
N TYR A 256 16.98 -2.48 21.67
CA TYR A 256 16.21 -1.31 22.10
C TYR A 256 16.66 -0.03 21.39
N GLN A 257 17.97 0.21 21.28
CA GLN A 257 18.51 1.37 20.59
C GLN A 257 18.14 1.38 19.11
N ARG A 258 18.32 0.24 18.40
CA ARG A 258 17.97 0.10 16.99
C ARG A 258 16.48 0.32 16.73
N LEU A 259 15.62 -0.17 17.62
CA LEU A 259 14.16 0.05 17.53
C LEU A 259 13.81 1.54 17.75
N HIS A 260 14.51 2.20 18.68
CA HIS A 260 14.31 3.62 19.01
C HIS A 260 14.70 4.54 17.85
N ILE A 261 15.83 4.28 17.20
CA ILE A 261 16.27 5.05 16.02
C ILE A 261 15.60 4.61 14.71
N HIS A 262 14.65 3.68 14.79
CA HIS A 262 13.89 3.16 13.66
C HIS A 262 14.68 2.40 12.59
N ASP A 263 15.88 1.90 12.93
CA ASP A 263 16.68 1.03 12.07
C ASP A 263 16.02 -0.36 11.89
N ILE A 264 15.24 -0.78 12.89
CA ILE A 264 14.44 -2.00 12.84
C ILE A 264 13.00 -1.76 13.28
N HIS A 265 12.12 -2.67 12.86
CA HIS A 265 10.70 -2.66 13.23
C HIS A 265 10.27 -4.05 13.69
N ILE A 266 9.42 -4.13 14.71
CA ILE A 266 8.76 -5.38 15.09
C ILE A 266 7.89 -5.82 13.92
N ALA A 267 7.96 -7.09 13.53
CA ALA A 267 7.21 -7.66 12.43
C ALA A 267 6.37 -8.85 12.87
N SER A 268 5.25 -9.07 12.20
CA SER A 268 4.46 -10.28 12.34
C SER A 268 4.15 -10.91 10.99
N ILE A 269 3.52 -12.08 11.03
CA ILE A 269 3.31 -12.94 9.88
C ILE A 269 2.17 -12.47 8.97
N LEU A 270 2.41 -12.60 7.67
CA LEU A 270 1.39 -12.80 6.65
C LEU A 270 1.31 -14.31 6.40
N PHE A 271 0.41 -14.98 7.10
CA PHE A 271 0.42 -16.41 7.33
C PHE A 271 0.43 -17.25 6.04
N GLY A 272 1.10 -18.40 6.11
CA GLY A 272 1.25 -19.37 5.02
C GLY A 272 2.31 -20.42 5.34
N ILE A 273 2.71 -21.21 4.33
CA ILE A 273 3.78 -22.22 4.45
C ILE A 273 5.13 -21.52 4.57
N GLY A 274 5.91 -21.97 5.54
CA GLY A 274 7.25 -21.48 5.83
C GLY A 274 7.55 -21.53 7.32
N GLU A 275 8.79 -21.29 7.67
CA GLU A 275 9.24 -21.25 9.06
C GLU A 275 8.79 -19.93 9.70
N ARG A 276 7.98 -20.03 10.74
CA ARG A 276 7.65 -18.90 11.61
C ARG A 276 8.80 -18.68 12.60
N LYS A 277 9.55 -17.60 12.40
CA LYS A 277 10.70 -17.24 13.24
C LYS A 277 10.32 -16.70 14.62
N SER A 278 9.05 -16.31 14.83
CA SER A 278 8.52 -15.91 16.13
C SER A 278 8.60 -17.07 17.15
N SER A 279 8.76 -16.75 18.42
CA SER A 279 8.79 -17.72 19.53
C SER A 279 8.10 -17.16 20.76
N LEU A 280 8.03 -17.92 21.83
CA LEU A 280 7.54 -17.48 23.13
C LEU A 280 6.22 -16.67 23.04
N LEU A 281 6.16 -15.51 23.69
CA LEU A 281 4.95 -14.69 23.77
C LEU A 281 4.47 -14.19 22.39
N ALA A 282 5.39 -13.79 21.53
CA ALA A 282 5.03 -13.38 20.18
C ALA A 282 4.36 -14.51 19.38
N ARG A 283 4.88 -15.75 19.50
CA ARG A 283 4.30 -16.95 18.90
C ARG A 283 2.94 -17.29 19.53
N GLN A 284 2.78 -17.16 20.84
CA GLN A 284 1.51 -17.41 21.53
C GLN A 284 0.39 -16.49 21.03
N ILE A 285 0.70 -15.20 20.79
CA ILE A 285 -0.27 -14.26 20.20
C ILE A 285 -0.66 -14.69 18.78
N GLU A 286 0.31 -15.07 17.95
CA GLU A 286 0.02 -15.57 16.60
C GLU A 286 -0.86 -16.84 16.66
N ASP A 287 -0.52 -17.80 17.51
CA ASP A 287 -1.26 -19.08 17.65
C ASP A 287 -2.68 -18.86 18.20
N LYS A 288 -2.87 -17.94 19.14
CA LYS A 288 -4.19 -17.53 19.63
C LYS A 288 -5.10 -17.09 18.48
N ILE A 289 -4.57 -16.24 17.58
CA ILE A 289 -5.34 -15.73 16.44
C ILE A 289 -5.56 -16.82 15.39
N LEU A 290 -4.55 -17.60 15.04
CA LEU A 290 -4.67 -18.65 14.03
C LEU A 290 -5.67 -19.74 14.41
N ASN A 291 -5.79 -20.06 15.71
CA ASN A 291 -6.71 -21.06 16.24
C ASN A 291 -8.10 -20.50 16.60
N ALA A 292 -8.31 -19.19 16.46
CA ALA A 292 -9.61 -18.58 16.74
C ALA A 292 -10.66 -19.02 15.69
N PRO A 293 -11.93 -19.29 16.09
CA PRO A 293 -12.97 -19.82 15.18
C PRO A 293 -13.14 -19.07 13.88
N GLN A 294 -12.96 -17.75 13.91
CA GLN A 294 -13.09 -16.89 12.73
C GLN A 294 -11.89 -16.95 11.77
N PHE A 295 -10.73 -17.49 12.19
CA PHE A 295 -9.51 -17.51 11.38
C PHE A 295 -9.00 -18.90 11.04
N ILE A 296 -9.41 -19.96 11.76
CA ILE A 296 -8.90 -21.31 11.58
C ILE A 296 -9.06 -21.81 10.15
N ASN A 297 -10.24 -21.63 9.53
CA ASN A 297 -10.48 -22.04 8.15
C ASN A 297 -9.63 -21.25 7.14
N LEU A 298 -9.34 -19.97 7.41
CA LEU A 298 -8.44 -19.19 6.58
C LEU A 298 -7.01 -19.68 6.68
N ALA A 299 -6.56 -20.00 7.90
CA ALA A 299 -5.22 -20.52 8.16
C ALA A 299 -5.01 -21.89 7.48
N GLU A 300 -5.90 -22.86 7.72
CA GLU A 300 -5.85 -24.18 7.10
C GLU A 300 -5.92 -24.11 5.58
N GLY A 301 -6.81 -23.26 5.05
CA GLY A 301 -6.93 -23.05 3.61
C GLY A 301 -5.68 -22.44 2.99
N LEU A 302 -5.02 -21.49 3.65
CA LEU A 302 -3.75 -20.91 3.20
C LEU A 302 -2.64 -21.97 3.14
N LEU A 303 -2.59 -22.91 4.09
CA LEU A 303 -1.67 -24.04 4.06
C LEU A 303 -2.01 -25.01 2.92
N LYS A 304 -3.29 -25.36 2.76
CA LYS A 304 -3.75 -26.29 1.72
C LYS A 304 -3.44 -25.82 0.29
N ILE A 305 -3.47 -24.51 0.04
CA ILE A 305 -3.11 -23.94 -1.27
C ILE A 305 -1.62 -23.64 -1.45
N ASN A 306 -0.77 -24.01 -0.50
CA ASN A 306 0.66 -23.72 -0.46
C ASN A 306 0.99 -22.23 -0.55
N SER A 307 0.20 -21.36 0.09
CA SER A 307 0.48 -19.93 0.14
C SER A 307 1.72 -19.66 1.00
N GLN A 308 2.72 -18.99 0.44
CA GLN A 308 3.99 -18.74 1.15
C GLN A 308 3.83 -17.76 2.31
N LEU A 309 4.47 -18.07 3.44
CA LEU A 309 4.61 -17.15 4.56
C LEU A 309 5.45 -15.94 4.16
N SER A 310 5.08 -14.77 4.64
CA SER A 310 5.88 -13.55 4.54
C SER A 310 5.69 -12.69 5.79
N TRP A 311 6.43 -11.61 5.90
CA TRP A 311 6.47 -10.78 7.10
C TRP A 311 6.07 -9.35 6.78
N ARG A 312 5.48 -8.67 7.77
CA ARG A 312 5.12 -7.26 7.67
C ARG A 312 5.38 -6.57 9.01
N SER A 313 5.98 -5.39 8.96
CA SER A 313 6.17 -4.55 10.14
C SER A 313 4.84 -4.16 10.75
N LEU A 314 4.73 -4.26 12.08
CA LEU A 314 3.55 -3.83 12.84
C LEU A 314 3.37 -2.31 12.82
N ARG A 315 4.47 -1.58 12.63
CA ARG A 315 4.52 -0.12 12.57
C ARG A 315 4.63 0.39 11.14
N LEU A 316 3.89 1.43 10.81
CA LEU A 316 4.07 2.25 9.62
C LEU A 316 4.58 3.62 10.05
N LEU A 317 5.83 3.94 9.70
CA LEU A 317 6.48 5.21 10.02
C LEU A 317 6.47 6.13 8.79
N PRO A 318 5.81 7.30 8.83
CA PRO A 318 5.90 8.28 7.76
C PRO A 318 7.25 9.00 7.80
N GLN A 319 8.03 8.86 6.74
CA GLN A 319 9.31 9.54 6.61
C GLN A 319 9.11 10.98 6.15
N LYS A 320 9.98 11.91 6.61
CA LYS A 320 9.97 13.33 6.24
C LYS A 320 8.60 13.99 6.39
N MET A 321 7.85 13.60 7.42
CA MET A 321 6.51 14.12 7.65
C MET A 321 6.56 15.58 8.08
N THR A 322 5.78 16.39 7.39
CA THR A 322 5.53 17.81 7.67
C THR A 322 4.05 18.12 7.50
N TRP A 323 3.57 19.16 8.18
CA TRP A 323 2.21 19.67 8.00
C TRP A 323 2.18 21.18 8.20
N ASP A 324 1.17 21.80 7.63
CA ASP A 324 0.96 23.24 7.69
C ASP A 324 -0.54 23.56 7.56
N TRP A 325 -1.02 24.49 8.37
CA TRP A 325 -2.37 25.03 8.29
C TRP A 325 -2.37 26.19 7.28
N LYS A 326 -3.02 26.00 6.13
CA LYS A 326 -3.10 27.04 5.09
C LYS A 326 -4.18 28.05 5.39
N GLU A 327 -5.27 27.59 5.97
CA GLU A 327 -6.42 28.37 6.43
C GLU A 327 -6.87 27.85 7.80
N GLU A 328 -7.91 28.43 8.35
CA GLU A 328 -8.39 28.03 9.67
C GLU A 328 -8.80 26.55 9.72
N ASP A 329 -9.40 26.04 8.64
CA ASP A 329 -9.93 24.68 8.54
C ASP A 329 -9.26 23.84 7.45
N THR A 330 -8.11 24.27 6.92
CA THR A 330 -7.43 23.58 5.82
C THR A 330 -6.02 23.14 6.24
N LEU A 331 -5.83 21.84 6.33
CA LEU A 331 -4.57 21.19 6.74
C LEU A 331 -3.86 20.53 5.55
N MET A 332 -2.66 20.98 5.25
CA MET A 332 -1.75 20.35 4.30
C MET A 332 -0.80 19.37 5.02
N LEU A 333 -0.67 18.17 4.46
CA LEU A 333 0.23 17.12 4.95
C LEU A 333 1.17 16.70 3.84
N SER A 334 2.43 16.44 4.20
CA SER A 334 3.41 15.88 3.28
C SER A 334 4.21 14.79 3.99
N PHE A 335 4.33 13.58 3.40
CA PHE A 335 5.11 12.48 3.96
C PHE A 335 5.44 11.42 2.91
N ILE A 336 6.41 10.58 3.22
CA ILE A 336 6.84 9.46 2.38
C ILE A 336 6.48 8.14 3.09
N LEU A 337 5.89 7.21 2.34
CA LEU A 337 5.61 5.84 2.83
C LEU A 337 6.26 4.79 1.93
N PRO A 338 6.63 3.62 2.48
CA PRO A 338 7.04 2.47 1.69
C PRO A 338 5.97 2.04 0.68
N ALA A 339 6.41 1.45 -0.43
CA ALA A 339 5.50 0.86 -1.41
C ALA A 339 4.57 -0.19 -0.76
N GLY A 340 3.29 -0.19 -1.17
CA GLY A 340 2.28 -1.08 -0.56
C GLY A 340 1.66 -0.57 0.74
N SER A 341 2.09 0.60 1.23
CA SER A 341 1.45 1.31 2.35
C SER A 341 0.42 2.33 1.85
N PHE A 342 -0.58 2.60 2.68
CA PHE A 342 -1.69 3.49 2.32
C PHE A 342 -1.67 4.77 3.16
N ALA A 343 -1.83 5.91 2.50
CA ALA A 343 -1.94 7.20 3.18
C ALA A 343 -3.14 7.23 4.16
N THR A 344 -4.20 6.49 3.85
CA THR A 344 -5.39 6.38 4.72
C THR A 344 -5.06 5.77 6.09
N SER A 345 -4.02 4.94 6.22
CA SER A 345 -3.58 4.42 7.52
C SER A 345 -3.02 5.55 8.42
N ILE A 346 -2.34 6.53 7.84
CA ILE A 346 -1.90 7.73 8.57
C ILE A 346 -3.10 8.60 8.92
N LEU A 347 -3.99 8.86 7.95
CA LEU A 347 -5.14 9.74 8.15
C LEU A 347 -6.10 9.22 9.23
N SER A 348 -6.38 7.92 9.25
CA SER A 348 -7.26 7.30 10.26
C SER A 348 -6.68 7.31 11.68
N ALA A 349 -5.38 7.54 11.83
CA ALA A 349 -4.73 7.62 13.14
C ALA A 349 -4.97 8.95 13.88
N PHE A 350 -5.53 9.96 13.21
CA PHE A 350 -5.82 11.27 13.81
C PHE A 350 -7.17 11.87 13.40
N CYS A 351 -7.91 11.25 12.48
CA CYS A 351 -9.23 11.69 12.04
C CYS A 351 -10.26 10.56 12.09
N GLU A 352 -11.43 10.82 12.70
CA GLU A 352 -12.51 9.83 12.84
C GLU A 352 -13.25 9.63 11.51
N ASN A 353 -13.70 10.75 10.91
CA ASN A 353 -14.54 10.73 9.72
C ASN A 353 -13.88 11.50 8.58
N ILE A 354 -13.39 10.76 7.60
CA ILE A 354 -12.82 11.30 6.37
C ILE A 354 -13.79 11.02 5.24
N ILE A 355 -14.32 12.07 4.63
CA ILE A 355 -15.26 11.97 3.51
C ILE A 355 -14.50 12.26 2.21
N GLU A 356 -14.39 11.24 1.36
CA GLU A 356 -13.90 11.39 -0.01
C GLU A 356 -15.03 11.85 -0.93
N ASN A 357 -14.72 12.72 -1.90
CA ASN A 357 -15.66 13.08 -2.96
C ASN A 357 -15.93 11.85 -3.81
N GLN A 358 -17.08 11.21 -3.61
CA GLN A 358 -17.56 10.16 -4.50
C GLN A 358 -18.11 10.85 -5.75
N ARG A 359 -17.35 10.81 -6.85
CA ARG A 359 -17.97 11.09 -8.15
C ARG A 359 -19.07 10.04 -8.34
N ILE A 360 -20.32 10.51 -8.40
CA ILE A 360 -21.43 9.73 -8.94
C ILE A 360 -20.97 9.34 -10.34
N ILE A 361 -20.80 8.06 -10.56
CA ILE A 361 -20.54 7.51 -11.89
C ILE A 361 -21.94 7.43 -12.49
N ASP A 362 -22.29 8.44 -13.32
CA ASP A 362 -23.42 8.37 -14.24
C ASP A 362 -23.15 7.34 -15.34
#